data_1c4ab44ea26bba4e4588824291ff0992
#
_entry.id   1c4ab44ea26bba4e4588824291ff0992
#
_cell.length_a   1.000
_cell.length_b   1.000
_cell.length_c   1.000
_cell.angle_alpha   90.00
_cell.angle_beta   90.00
_cell.angle_gamma   90.00
#
_symmetry.space_group_name_H-M   'P 1'
#
loop_
_entity.id
_entity.type
_entity.pdbx_description
1 polymer ?
#
loop_
_entity_poly.entity_id
_entity_poly.type
_entity_poly.pdbx_seq_one_letter_code
_entity_poly.pdbx_strand_id
1 'polypeptide(L)'
;MLILGIESSCDDTGVALVNDGKNIIHNTLISQTEIHSPFGGIVPEVAARQHIITLGNILKEYKDLNLLQNIDGIAVTKGPGLAGSLLVGVNYAKALSYALDVPVRGINHLSGHIHAAWIDRIEKIQFPAIALLVSGGHSELSLLNSHNERILLGQTRDDAV
;
A
#
# COMPACT_ATOMS: atom_id res chain seq x y z
N MET A 1 -11.36 7.62 12.85
CA MET A 1 -10.35 6.54 13.00
C MET A 1 -9.16 6.89 12.14
N LEU A 2 -8.00 7.05 12.75
CA LEU A 2 -6.76 7.49 12.10
C LEU A 2 -5.83 6.28 11.86
N ILE A 3 -5.58 5.96 10.60
CA ILE A 3 -4.81 4.78 10.19
C ILE A 3 -3.52 5.19 9.48
N LEU A 4 -2.41 4.60 9.90
CA LEU A 4 -1.15 4.65 9.18
C LEU A 4 -1.08 3.53 8.15
N GLY A 5 -1.01 3.86 6.88
CA GLY A 5 -0.81 2.91 5.78
C GLY A 5 0.65 2.80 5.40
N ILE A 6 1.15 1.59 5.17
CA ILE A 6 2.52 1.30 4.71
C ILE A 6 2.46 0.41 3.47
N GLU A 7 3.09 0.86 2.40
CA GLU A 7 3.20 0.16 1.11
C GLU A 7 4.67 0.00 0.71
N SER A 8 5.08 -1.24 0.44
CA SER A 8 6.43 -1.57 -0.02
C SER A 8 6.44 -2.84 -0.89
N SER A 9 5.41 -3.03 -1.72
CA SER A 9 5.24 -4.31 -2.45
C SER A 9 6.19 -4.50 -3.62
N CYS A 10 6.72 -3.42 -4.20
CA CYS A 10 7.55 -3.48 -5.40
C CYS A 10 8.76 -2.55 -5.30
N ASP A 11 8.76 -1.42 -6.00
CA ASP A 11 9.86 -0.46 -6.09
C ASP A 11 9.49 0.94 -5.55
N ASP A 12 8.25 1.16 -5.20
CA ASP A 12 7.81 2.38 -4.54
C ASP A 12 7.60 2.17 -3.04
N THR A 13 8.06 3.12 -2.24
CA THR A 13 7.81 3.16 -0.80
C THR A 13 6.76 4.21 -0.50
N GLY A 14 5.60 3.78 -0.02
CA GLY A 14 4.51 4.66 0.35
C GLY A 14 4.19 4.61 1.85
N VAL A 15 3.98 5.76 2.46
CA VAL A 15 3.42 5.89 3.82
C VAL A 15 2.36 6.98 3.80
N ALA A 16 1.17 6.66 4.29
CA ALA A 16 0.07 7.60 4.33
C ALA A 16 -0.64 7.57 5.68
N LEU A 17 -1.11 8.72 6.13
CA LEU A 17 -1.97 8.87 7.30
C LEU A 17 -3.36 9.26 6.82
N VAL A 18 -4.34 8.38 7.08
CA VAL A 18 -5.70 8.54 6.56
C VAL A 18 -6.71 8.53 7.70
N ASN A 19 -7.57 9.55 7.74
CA ASN A 19 -8.65 9.65 8.70
C ASN A 19 -9.98 9.19 8.10
N ASP A 20 -10.68 8.31 8.83
CA ASP A 20 -12.02 7.78 8.51
C ASP A 20 -12.14 7.17 7.11
N GLY A 21 -11.02 6.66 6.59
CA GLY A 21 -10.95 6.02 5.27
C GLY A 21 -11.21 6.97 4.08
N LYS A 22 -11.23 8.28 4.31
CA LYS A 22 -11.59 9.29 3.31
C LYS A 22 -10.55 10.38 3.17
N ASN A 23 -10.13 10.95 4.30
CA ASN A 23 -9.30 12.14 4.31
C ASN A 23 -7.82 11.76 4.45
N ILE A 24 -7.04 12.07 3.44
CA ILE A 24 -5.58 11.95 3.51
C ILE A 24 -5.07 13.13 4.33
N ILE A 25 -4.51 12.83 5.52
CA ILE A 25 -3.90 13.83 6.40
C ILE A 25 -2.47 14.11 5.96
N HIS A 26 -1.73 13.05 5.60
CA HIS A 26 -0.37 13.14 5.09
C HIS A 26 -0.07 11.96 4.17
N ASN A 27 0.75 12.17 3.15
CA ASN A 27 1.14 11.12 2.21
C ASN A 27 2.56 11.38 1.72
N THR A 28 3.40 10.37 1.81
CA THR A 28 4.76 10.37 1.28
C THR A 28 4.94 9.17 0.37
N LEU A 29 5.35 9.42 -0.86
CA LEU A 29 5.68 8.39 -1.85
C LEU A 29 7.09 8.64 -2.37
N ILE A 30 7.95 7.64 -2.29
CA ILE A 30 9.32 7.70 -2.80
C ILE A 30 9.54 6.55 -3.77
N SER A 31 9.79 6.88 -5.02
CA SER A 31 10.06 5.91 -6.09
C SER A 31 11.54 5.55 -6.16
N GLN A 32 11.80 4.30 -6.52
CA GLN A 32 13.14 3.77 -6.77
C GLN A 32 13.47 3.67 -8.27
N THR A 33 12.67 4.30 -9.14
CA THR A 33 12.83 4.22 -10.60
C THR A 33 14.24 4.57 -11.06
N GLU A 34 14.84 5.63 -10.51
CA GLU A 34 16.21 6.04 -10.86
C GLU A 34 17.25 4.99 -10.44
N ILE A 35 17.03 4.31 -9.33
CA ILE A 35 17.93 3.27 -8.81
C ILE A 35 17.88 2.02 -9.71
N HIS A 36 16.72 1.68 -10.24
CA HIS A 36 16.52 0.49 -11.06
C HIS A 36 16.75 0.71 -12.56
N SER A 37 16.66 1.95 -13.03
CA SER A 37 16.86 2.33 -14.44
C SER A 37 18.15 1.75 -15.06
N PRO A 38 19.34 1.79 -14.41
CA PRO A 38 20.56 1.22 -14.97
C PRO A 38 20.53 -0.29 -15.20
N PHE A 39 19.63 -0.99 -14.52
CA PHE A 39 19.48 -2.45 -14.63
C PHE A 39 18.45 -2.87 -15.69
N GLY A 40 17.73 -1.92 -16.27
CA GLY A 40 16.66 -2.18 -17.24
C GLY A 40 15.40 -2.80 -16.64
N GLY A 41 15.27 -2.81 -15.31
CA GLY A 41 14.14 -3.37 -14.59
C GLY A 41 14.39 -3.47 -13.09
N ILE A 42 13.40 -3.91 -12.34
CA ILE A 42 13.47 -3.96 -10.88
C ILE A 42 14.36 -5.14 -10.45
N VAL A 43 15.33 -4.84 -9.57
CA VAL A 43 16.18 -5.84 -8.91
C VAL A 43 15.65 -6.04 -7.49
N PRO A 44 15.04 -7.21 -7.19
CA PRO A 44 14.30 -7.40 -5.92
C PRO A 44 15.12 -7.18 -4.65
N GLU A 45 16.40 -7.59 -4.65
CA GLU A 45 17.28 -7.39 -3.50
C GLU A 45 17.63 -5.93 -3.28
N VAL A 46 17.87 -5.18 -4.36
CA VAL A 46 18.12 -3.74 -4.31
C VAL A 46 16.88 -3.03 -3.78
N ALA A 47 15.69 -3.38 -4.29
CA ALA A 47 14.43 -2.82 -3.84
C ALA A 47 14.23 -3.03 -2.33
N ALA A 48 14.40 -4.26 -1.85
CA ALA A 48 14.24 -4.57 -0.43
C ALA A 48 15.21 -3.76 0.46
N ARG A 49 16.47 -3.63 0.08
CA ARG A 49 17.46 -2.84 0.83
C ARG A 49 17.11 -1.36 0.85
N GLN A 50 16.63 -0.83 -0.27
CA GLN A 50 16.23 0.56 -0.36
C GLN A 50 14.98 0.86 0.51
N HIS A 51 14.01 -0.05 0.56
CA HIS A 51 12.86 0.09 1.44
C HIS A 51 13.24 0.24 2.93
N ILE A 52 14.28 -0.47 3.38
CA ILE A 52 14.76 -0.35 4.77
C ILE A 52 15.16 1.09 5.07
N ILE A 53 15.94 1.70 4.18
CA ILE A 53 16.44 3.08 4.34
C ILE A 53 15.29 4.08 4.23
N THR A 54 14.48 3.91 3.19
CA THR A 54 13.41 4.85 2.85
C THR A 54 12.31 4.88 3.92
N LEU A 55 11.83 3.70 4.37
CA LEU A 55 10.85 3.63 5.46
C LEU A 55 11.38 4.20 6.76
N GLY A 56 12.65 3.93 7.08
CA GLY A 56 13.28 4.52 8.27
C GLY A 56 13.28 6.05 8.25
N ASN A 57 13.60 6.64 7.10
CA ASN A 57 13.61 8.10 6.93
C ASN A 57 12.20 8.70 6.99
N ILE A 58 11.23 8.11 6.28
CA ILE A 58 9.84 8.57 6.28
C ILE A 58 9.25 8.51 7.70
N LEU A 59 9.42 7.39 8.38
CA LEU A 59 8.86 7.22 9.72
C LEU A 59 9.53 8.12 10.76
N LYS A 60 10.81 8.44 10.58
CA LYS A 60 11.48 9.47 11.38
C LYS A 60 10.84 10.85 11.15
N GLU A 61 10.63 11.24 9.89
CA GLU A 61 9.94 12.49 9.54
C GLU A 61 8.53 12.53 10.16
N TYR A 62 7.73 11.47 10.04
CA TYR A 62 6.40 11.38 10.64
C TYR A 62 6.43 11.53 12.17
N LYS A 63 7.44 10.97 12.81
CA LYS A 63 7.66 11.15 14.26
C LYS A 63 7.99 12.60 14.59
N ASP A 64 8.93 13.22 13.86
CA ASP A 64 9.38 14.60 14.09
C ASP A 64 8.24 15.61 13.85
N LEU A 65 7.32 15.31 12.93
CA LEU A 65 6.09 16.07 12.68
C LEU A 65 4.93 15.72 13.64
N ASN A 66 5.15 14.84 14.61
CA ASN A 66 4.13 14.34 15.56
C ASN A 66 2.93 13.64 14.89
N LEU A 67 3.08 13.14 13.67
CA LEU A 67 2.02 12.47 12.90
C LEU A 67 1.70 11.05 13.40
N LEU A 68 2.58 10.44 14.19
CA LEU A 68 2.37 9.11 14.75
C LEU A 68 1.59 9.13 16.07
N GLN A 69 1.23 10.31 16.56
CA GLN A 69 0.44 10.43 17.79
C GLN A 69 -1.03 10.13 17.51
N ASN A 70 -1.66 9.39 18.42
CA ASN A 70 -3.09 9.08 18.38
C ASN A 70 -3.56 8.32 17.12
N ILE A 71 -2.67 7.57 16.47
CA ILE A 71 -3.12 6.63 15.44
C ILE A 71 -3.88 5.47 16.09
N ASP A 72 -4.97 5.05 15.44
CA ASP A 72 -5.82 3.97 15.94
C ASP A 72 -5.36 2.58 15.45
N GLY A 73 -4.49 2.54 14.44
CA GLY A 73 -3.99 1.29 13.88
C GLY A 73 -3.07 1.48 12.68
N ILE A 74 -2.49 0.37 12.24
CA ILE A 74 -1.57 0.32 11.10
C ILE A 74 -2.09 -0.65 10.07
N ALA A 75 -2.17 -0.22 8.82
CA ALA A 75 -2.44 -1.06 7.65
C ALA A 75 -1.15 -1.25 6.86
N VAL A 76 -0.80 -2.48 6.51
CA VAL A 76 0.41 -2.76 5.73
C VAL A 76 0.14 -3.73 4.61
N THR A 77 0.68 -3.49 3.43
CA THR A 77 0.58 -4.42 2.32
C THR A 77 1.32 -5.71 2.62
N LYS A 78 0.59 -6.85 2.53
CA LYS A 78 1.11 -8.19 2.78
C LYS A 78 1.33 -9.03 1.52
N GLY A 79 0.90 -8.54 0.37
CA GLY A 79 0.97 -9.21 -0.94
C GLY A 79 -0.25 -8.94 -1.81
N PRO A 80 -0.14 -9.31 -3.10
CA PRO A 80 1.05 -9.77 -3.80
C PRO A 80 2.14 -8.71 -3.93
N GLY A 81 3.38 -9.15 -4.29
CA GLY A 81 4.53 -8.29 -4.49
C GLY A 81 5.85 -9.01 -4.26
N LEU A 82 6.97 -8.30 -4.32
CA LEU A 82 8.30 -8.82 -4.09
C LEU A 82 8.47 -9.23 -2.62
N ALA A 83 8.76 -10.50 -2.37
CA ALA A 83 8.80 -11.07 -1.02
C ALA A 83 9.72 -10.30 -0.05
N GLY A 84 10.92 -9.92 -0.50
CA GLY A 84 11.87 -9.14 0.29
C GLY A 84 11.34 -7.75 0.64
N SER A 85 10.76 -7.05 -0.32
CA SER A 85 10.17 -5.72 -0.17
C SER A 85 8.97 -5.74 0.79
N LEU A 86 8.04 -6.68 0.59
CA LEU A 86 6.89 -6.90 1.48
C LEU A 86 7.33 -7.17 2.93
N LEU A 87 8.36 -8.02 3.10
CA LEU A 87 8.88 -8.38 4.42
C LEU A 87 9.38 -7.14 5.18
N VAL A 88 10.02 -6.20 4.50
CA VAL A 88 10.49 -4.95 5.11
C VAL A 88 9.30 -4.16 5.67
N GLY A 89 8.29 -3.85 4.86
CA GLY A 89 7.11 -3.11 5.31
C GLY A 89 6.37 -3.78 6.46
N VAL A 90 6.16 -5.10 6.35
CA VAL A 90 5.48 -5.88 7.40
C VAL A 90 6.25 -5.84 8.72
N ASN A 91 7.58 -5.93 8.71
CA ASN A 91 8.37 -5.86 9.94
C ASN A 91 8.37 -4.45 10.54
N TYR A 92 8.45 -3.40 9.73
CA TYR A 92 8.28 -2.01 10.22
C TYR A 92 6.90 -1.83 10.86
N ALA A 93 5.84 -2.29 10.20
CA ALA A 93 4.47 -2.20 10.73
C ALA A 93 4.31 -2.92 12.06
N LYS A 94 4.87 -4.13 12.20
CA LYS A 94 4.85 -4.90 13.45
C LYS A 94 5.63 -4.20 14.56
N ALA A 95 6.81 -3.69 14.26
CA ALA A 95 7.63 -2.97 15.23
C ALA A 95 6.93 -1.70 15.73
N LEU A 96 6.31 -0.94 14.82
CA LEU A 96 5.51 0.24 15.18
C LEU A 96 4.26 -0.12 15.98
N SER A 97 3.53 -1.16 15.58
CA SER A 97 2.37 -1.66 16.30
C SER A 97 2.72 -1.98 17.75
N TYR A 98 3.84 -2.66 17.96
CA TYR A 98 4.32 -2.97 19.31
C TYR A 98 4.75 -1.72 20.09
N ALA A 99 5.46 -0.79 19.45
CA ALA A 99 5.97 0.41 20.10
C ALA A 99 4.89 1.43 20.45
N LEU A 100 3.81 1.48 19.66
CA LEU A 100 2.71 2.43 19.82
C LEU A 100 1.47 1.81 20.48
N ASP A 101 1.51 0.51 20.79
CA ASP A 101 0.40 -0.27 21.35
C ASP A 101 -0.90 -0.15 20.54
N VAL A 102 -0.79 -0.27 19.21
CA VAL A 102 -1.93 -0.20 18.27
C VAL A 102 -2.00 -1.44 17.40
N PRO A 103 -3.19 -1.86 16.95
CA PRO A 103 -3.33 -3.04 16.10
C PRO A 103 -2.70 -2.85 14.72
N VAL A 104 -2.17 -3.95 14.14
CA VAL A 104 -1.70 -3.99 12.76
C VAL A 104 -2.51 -4.96 11.93
N ARG A 105 -2.84 -4.56 10.68
CA ARG A 105 -3.57 -5.41 9.73
C ARG A 105 -2.87 -5.48 8.38
N GLY A 106 -2.69 -6.72 7.89
CA GLY A 106 -2.18 -6.97 6.55
C GLY A 106 -3.28 -6.78 5.49
N ILE A 107 -2.98 -5.98 4.47
CA ILE A 107 -3.89 -5.62 3.37
C ILE A 107 -3.39 -6.27 2.07
N ASN A 108 -4.31 -6.68 1.22
CA ASN A 108 -3.98 -7.13 -0.13
C ASN A 108 -3.66 -5.91 -1.02
N HIS A 109 -2.54 -5.97 -1.73
CA HIS A 109 -2.04 -4.90 -2.60
C HIS A 109 -3.06 -4.46 -3.66
N LEU A 110 -3.67 -5.42 -4.36
CA LEU A 110 -4.65 -5.15 -5.42
C LEU A 110 -5.94 -4.53 -4.85
N SER A 111 -6.33 -4.94 -3.63
CA SER A 111 -7.42 -4.27 -2.92
C SER A 111 -7.07 -2.82 -2.59
N GLY A 112 -5.82 -2.53 -2.24
CA GLY A 112 -5.34 -1.17 -2.05
C GLY A 112 -5.52 -0.31 -3.30
N HIS A 113 -5.12 -0.81 -4.47
CA HIS A 113 -5.32 -0.11 -5.75
C HIS A 113 -6.79 0.14 -6.06
N ILE A 114 -7.65 -0.85 -5.87
CA ILE A 114 -9.08 -0.68 -6.09
C ILE A 114 -9.64 0.40 -5.15
N HIS A 115 -9.30 0.35 -3.86
CA HIS A 115 -9.81 1.31 -2.88
C HIS A 115 -9.24 2.72 -3.05
N ALA A 116 -8.06 2.88 -3.63
CA ALA A 116 -7.52 4.19 -3.97
C ALA A 116 -8.43 5.00 -4.92
N ALA A 117 -9.21 4.32 -5.77
CA ALA A 117 -10.19 4.97 -6.63
C ALA A 117 -11.38 5.61 -5.88
N TRP A 118 -11.58 5.25 -4.61
CA TRP A 118 -12.65 5.80 -3.77
C TRP A 118 -12.23 7.00 -2.92
N ILE A 119 -10.95 7.27 -2.80
CA ILE A 119 -10.48 8.45 -2.08
C ILE A 119 -11.11 9.68 -2.75
N ASP A 120 -11.72 10.57 -1.95
CA ASP A 120 -12.50 11.73 -2.38
C ASP A 120 -13.78 11.44 -3.19
N ARG A 121 -14.12 10.15 -3.43
CA ARG A 121 -15.27 9.75 -4.24
C ARG A 121 -16.23 8.76 -3.57
N ILE A 122 -15.95 8.39 -2.35
CA ILE A 122 -16.66 7.32 -1.61
C ILE A 122 -18.19 7.44 -1.67
N GLU A 123 -18.73 8.64 -1.66
CA GLU A 123 -20.18 8.88 -1.67
C GLU A 123 -20.82 8.75 -3.07
N LYS A 124 -19.98 8.64 -4.12
CA LYS A 124 -20.45 8.62 -5.51
C LYS A 124 -20.47 7.23 -6.13
N ILE A 125 -19.87 6.23 -5.47
CA ILE A 125 -19.80 4.87 -6.00
C ILE A 125 -20.96 4.08 -5.44
N GLN A 126 -21.80 3.58 -6.35
CA GLN A 126 -22.93 2.71 -6.02
C GLN A 126 -22.50 1.24 -6.25
N PHE A 127 -22.95 0.37 -5.37
CA PHE A 127 -22.80 -1.07 -5.53
C PHE A 127 -24.07 -1.70 -6.11
N PRO A 128 -23.97 -2.79 -6.90
CA PRO A 128 -22.71 -3.43 -7.31
C PRO A 128 -21.93 -2.59 -8.33
N ALA A 129 -20.58 -2.66 -8.26
CA ALA A 129 -19.68 -1.96 -9.17
C ALA A 129 -18.71 -2.94 -9.84
N ILE A 130 -18.28 -2.62 -11.05
CA ILE A 130 -17.21 -3.35 -11.74
C ILE A 130 -15.90 -2.59 -11.54
N ALA A 131 -14.88 -3.28 -11.08
CA ALA A 131 -13.52 -2.78 -11.00
C ALA A 131 -12.65 -3.47 -12.05
N LEU A 132 -12.04 -2.69 -12.93
CA LEU A 132 -10.99 -3.13 -13.83
C LEU A 132 -9.67 -2.59 -13.29
N LEU A 133 -8.78 -3.49 -12.89
CA LEU A 133 -7.41 -3.18 -12.51
C LEU A 133 -6.50 -3.54 -13.68
N VAL A 134 -5.74 -2.57 -14.17
CA VAL A 134 -4.73 -2.75 -15.23
C VAL A 134 -3.43 -2.13 -14.74
N SER A 135 -2.41 -2.95 -14.57
CA SER A 135 -1.08 -2.54 -14.14
C SER A 135 -0.02 -3.34 -14.89
N GLY A 136 1.25 -2.96 -14.75
CA GLY A 136 2.35 -3.64 -15.42
C GLY A 136 2.52 -5.14 -15.11
N GLY A 137 1.96 -5.61 -13.99
CA GLY A 137 2.06 -7.01 -13.57
C GLY A 137 0.71 -7.70 -13.33
N HIS A 138 -0.43 -6.99 -13.49
CA HIS A 138 -1.75 -7.56 -13.21
C HIS A 138 -2.83 -6.89 -14.05
N SER A 139 -3.64 -7.70 -14.70
CA SER A 139 -4.91 -7.25 -15.30
C SER A 139 -6.01 -8.13 -14.77
N GLU A 140 -6.97 -7.55 -14.04
CA GLU A 140 -8.09 -8.30 -13.50
C GLU A 140 -9.40 -7.51 -13.53
N LEU A 141 -10.49 -8.24 -13.69
CA LEU A 141 -11.85 -7.73 -13.64
C LEU A 141 -12.55 -8.31 -12.43
N SER A 142 -13.16 -7.46 -11.62
CA SER A 142 -13.82 -7.87 -10.39
C SER A 142 -15.20 -7.22 -10.27
N LEU A 143 -16.16 -7.96 -9.73
CA LEU A 143 -17.43 -7.45 -9.25
C LEU A 143 -17.32 -7.12 -7.77
N LEU A 144 -17.71 -5.93 -7.40
CA LEU A 144 -17.75 -5.43 -6.03
C LEU A 144 -19.21 -5.31 -5.61
N ASN A 145 -19.66 -6.17 -4.70
CA ASN A 145 -20.99 -6.08 -4.12
C ASN A 145 -21.03 -5.10 -2.93
N SER A 146 -19.87 -4.88 -2.31
CA SER A 146 -19.67 -3.90 -1.24
C SER A 146 -18.17 -3.57 -1.14
N HIS A 147 -17.78 -2.67 -0.23
CA HIS A 147 -16.36 -2.39 0.06
C HIS A 147 -15.57 -3.64 0.50
N ASN A 148 -16.23 -4.61 1.11
CA ASN A 148 -15.58 -5.81 1.67
C ASN A 148 -15.86 -7.09 0.88
N GLU A 149 -16.73 -7.04 -0.12
CA GLU A 149 -17.13 -8.20 -0.90
C GLU A 149 -16.73 -8.03 -2.35
N ARG A 150 -15.73 -8.79 -2.75
CA ARG A 150 -15.16 -8.80 -4.10
C ARG A 150 -15.20 -10.19 -4.70
N ILE A 151 -15.72 -10.30 -5.90
CA ILE A 151 -15.76 -11.52 -6.70
C ILE A 151 -14.87 -11.30 -7.92
N LEU A 152 -13.84 -12.12 -8.07
CA LEU A 152 -12.98 -12.11 -9.26
C LEU A 152 -13.76 -12.69 -10.44
N LEU A 153 -13.95 -11.92 -11.50
CA LEU A 153 -14.64 -12.36 -12.72
C LEU A 153 -13.66 -12.90 -13.77
N GLY A 154 -12.46 -12.36 -13.81
CA GLY A 154 -11.41 -12.78 -14.73
C GLY A 154 -10.10 -12.10 -14.46
N GLN A 155 -9.01 -12.73 -14.87
CA GLN A 155 -7.67 -12.17 -14.76
C GLN A 155 -6.83 -12.64 -15.95
N THR A 156 -5.79 -11.87 -16.30
CA THR A 156 -4.80 -12.30 -17.26
C THR A 156 -3.98 -13.48 -16.70
N ARG A 157 -3.51 -14.34 -17.59
CA ARG A 157 -2.63 -15.47 -17.23
C ARG A 157 -1.16 -15.11 -17.31
N ASP A 158 -0.85 -14.02 -17.99
CA ASP A 158 0.50 -13.52 -18.20
C ASP A 158 0.53 -12.01 -18.00
N ASP A 159 1.69 -11.48 -17.62
CA ASP A 159 1.83 -10.09 -17.29
C ASP A 159 1.76 -9.21 -18.53
N ALA A 160 1.23 -8.03 -18.32
CA ALA A 160 1.11 -6.91 -19.23
C ALA A 160 0.26 -7.14 -20.49
N VAL A 161 -0.63 -6.24 -20.65
CA VAL A 161 -1.28 -5.94 -21.92
C VAL A 161 -0.28 -5.14 -22.77
#